data_ee21a78947cfe43b2c15667462179875
#
_entry.id   ee21a78947cfe43b2c15667462179875
#
_cell.length_a   1.000
_cell.length_b   1.000
_cell.length_c   1.000
_cell.angle_alpha   90.00
_cell.angle_beta   90.00
_cell.angle_gamma   90.00
#
_symmetry.space_group_name_H-M   'P 1'
#
loop_
_entity.id
_entity.type
_entity.pdbx_description
1 polymer ?
#
loop_
_entity_poly.entity_id
_entity_poly.type
_entity_poly.pdbx_seq_one_letter_code
_entity_poly.pdbx_strand_id
1 'polypeptide(L)'
;MVKARVPCSGAAGSAAIPPLLFLTNNGADKVKLCHADAASNFSRQDFSLLICARMIRLVLFDIDGTLVRTGHAGTQAFAKTFASEFDLPHGAERMKFAGRTDVSLVREFFKIHGLDESPAHFDRFFARYTFWLDHILGDSNGHACPGVFELIRDLQALPNPPMLGLLTGNIQLGAEIKLRHYGLWGNFVMGGFADDHEDRNYIAAAALERGRRVIGQDLQPQEIIVIGDTIFDVRCGKFIGAKTLAVATGGATLKELKPCAADWTVADLTQITAREMCLG
;
A
#
# COMPACT_ATOMS: atom_id res chain seq x y z
N MET A 1 -54.95 -26.10 -16.78
CA MET A 1 -56.16 -25.25 -16.70
C MET A 1 -56.26 -24.75 -15.26
N VAL A 2 -56.06 -23.50 -15.02
CA VAL A 2 -56.86 -22.52 -14.34
C VAL A 2 -56.02 -21.22 -14.29
N LYS A 3 -56.52 -20.20 -15.02
CA LYS A 3 -56.02 -18.84 -14.97
C LYS A 3 -56.57 -18.15 -13.73
N ALA A 4 -55.74 -17.49 -12.95
CA ALA A 4 -56.21 -16.49 -11.97
C ALA A 4 -55.62 -15.13 -12.36
N ARG A 5 -56.51 -14.16 -12.55
CA ARG A 5 -56.25 -12.74 -12.85
C ARG A 5 -55.88 -12.02 -11.56
N VAL A 6 -54.90 -11.11 -11.64
CA VAL A 6 -54.60 -10.12 -10.61
C VAL A 6 -55.29 -8.80 -11.01
N PRO A 7 -55.97 -8.11 -10.11
CA PRO A 7 -56.49 -6.75 -10.38
C PRO A 7 -55.42 -5.69 -10.06
N CYS A 8 -55.23 -4.72 -10.98
CA CYS A 8 -54.56 -3.45 -10.73
C CYS A 8 -55.50 -2.48 -9.99
N SER A 9 -54.98 -1.89 -8.91
CA SER A 9 -55.35 -0.56 -8.41
C SER A 9 -54.21 -0.12 -7.53
N GLY A 10 -53.44 0.89 -7.78
CA GLY A 10 -53.73 2.29 -7.91
C GLY A 10 -53.42 2.98 -6.60
N ALA A 11 -52.22 3.60 -6.46
CA ALA A 11 -52.05 4.91 -5.82
C ALA A 11 -50.56 5.24 -5.75
N ALA A 12 -50.15 6.20 -6.58
CA ALA A 12 -48.84 6.82 -6.50
C ALA A 12 -48.78 7.75 -5.29
N GLY A 13 -48.01 7.33 -4.29
CA GLY A 13 -47.56 8.23 -3.21
C GLY A 13 -46.22 8.82 -3.59
N SER A 14 -46.21 10.09 -4.00
CA SER A 14 -45.00 10.89 -4.18
C SER A 14 -44.32 11.10 -2.82
N ALA A 15 -43.30 10.33 -2.50
CA ALA A 15 -42.40 10.65 -1.41
C ALA A 15 -41.45 11.75 -1.86
N ALA A 16 -41.65 12.96 -1.34
CA ALA A 16 -40.73 14.09 -1.52
C ALA A 16 -39.36 13.73 -0.93
N ILE A 17 -38.34 13.74 -1.78
CA ILE A 17 -36.94 13.60 -1.39
C ILE A 17 -36.55 14.89 -0.65
N PRO A 18 -35.96 14.84 0.57
CA PRO A 18 -35.48 16.04 1.24
C PRO A 18 -34.35 16.71 0.46
N PRO A 19 -34.24 18.04 0.48
CA PRO A 19 -33.21 18.76 -0.26
C PRO A 19 -31.82 18.38 0.26
N LEU A 20 -30.91 17.96 -0.64
CA LEU A 20 -29.50 17.73 -0.35
C LEU A 20 -28.82 19.05 -0.03
N LEU A 21 -28.22 19.16 1.15
CA LEU A 21 -27.38 20.29 1.55
C LEU A 21 -25.94 20.06 0.99
N PHE A 22 -25.49 20.98 0.15
CA PHE A 22 -24.09 21.03 -0.28
C PHE A 22 -23.33 22.07 0.56
N LEU A 23 -22.26 21.63 1.23
CA LEU A 23 -21.32 22.52 1.89
C LEU A 23 -20.12 22.75 0.98
N THR A 24 -19.97 23.97 0.44
CA THR A 24 -18.74 24.38 -0.23
C THR A 24 -17.89 25.19 0.73
N ASN A 25 -16.66 24.76 0.98
CA ASN A 25 -15.70 25.45 1.83
C ASN A 25 -14.74 26.27 0.94
N ASN A 26 -14.98 27.59 0.86
CA ASN A 26 -14.02 28.54 0.31
C ASN A 26 -13.46 29.34 1.51
N GLY A 27 -12.21 29.09 1.84
CA GLY A 27 -11.48 29.63 2.99
C GLY A 27 -11.75 31.11 3.27
N ALA A 28 -12.64 31.36 4.19
CA ALA A 28 -12.85 32.48 5.10
C ALA A 28 -14.31 32.43 5.57
N ASP A 29 -14.52 32.09 6.80
CA ASP A 29 -15.75 32.15 7.62
C ASP A 29 -17.00 32.85 7.04
N LYS A 30 -17.68 32.21 6.08
CA LYS A 30 -19.11 32.48 5.77
C LYS A 30 -19.71 31.32 4.98
N VAL A 31 -20.52 30.49 5.65
CA VAL A 31 -21.39 29.52 5.00
C VAL A 31 -22.53 30.27 4.31
N LYS A 32 -22.58 30.23 2.95
CA LYS A 32 -23.74 30.70 2.22
C LYS A 32 -24.65 29.52 1.86
N LEU A 33 -25.90 29.60 2.32
CA LEU A 33 -26.96 28.70 1.85
C LEU A 33 -27.36 29.14 0.45
N CYS A 34 -27.12 28.31 -0.56
CA CYS A 34 -27.67 28.52 -1.89
C CYS A 34 -28.92 27.63 -2.03
N HIS A 35 -30.08 28.25 -2.30
CA HIS A 35 -31.25 27.53 -2.73
C HIS A 35 -31.07 27.09 -4.18
N ALA A 36 -31.35 25.81 -4.44
CA ALA A 36 -31.10 25.15 -5.71
C ALA A 36 -32.34 25.32 -6.63
N ASP A 37 -32.40 26.46 -7.36
CA ASP A 37 -33.32 26.61 -8.50
C ASP A 37 -32.65 26.38 -9.87
N ALA A 38 -31.42 25.83 -9.89
CA ALA A 38 -30.67 25.57 -11.12
C ALA A 38 -30.39 24.06 -11.37
N ALA A 39 -31.16 23.17 -10.78
CA ALA A 39 -30.90 21.70 -10.83
C ALA A 39 -31.54 21.00 -12.06
N SER A 40 -31.99 21.72 -13.10
CA SER A 40 -32.77 21.11 -14.19
C SER A 40 -31.93 20.55 -15.37
N ASN A 41 -30.59 20.66 -15.35
CA ASN A 41 -29.75 20.22 -16.48
C ASN A 41 -28.60 19.26 -16.14
N PHE A 42 -28.54 18.71 -14.92
CA PHE A 42 -27.58 17.65 -14.62
C PHE A 42 -28.20 16.30 -14.91
N SER A 43 -27.64 15.56 -15.88
CA SER A 43 -28.05 14.19 -16.18
C SER A 43 -27.61 13.22 -15.07
N ARG A 44 -28.32 12.09 -14.93
CA ARG A 44 -27.87 11.01 -14.02
C ARG A 44 -26.45 10.50 -14.37
N GLN A 45 -26.04 10.68 -15.62
CA GLN A 45 -24.68 10.36 -16.07
C GLN A 45 -23.64 11.36 -15.53
N ASP A 46 -23.97 12.66 -15.47
CA ASP A 46 -23.05 13.68 -14.91
C ASP A 46 -22.87 13.50 -13.40
N PHE A 47 -23.92 13.07 -12.68
CA PHE A 47 -23.84 12.75 -11.25
C PHE A 47 -23.04 11.47 -11.01
N SER A 48 -23.18 10.45 -11.87
CA SER A 48 -22.38 9.23 -11.84
C SER A 48 -20.90 9.52 -12.15
N LEU A 49 -20.61 10.40 -13.12
CA LEU A 49 -19.26 10.85 -13.46
C LEU A 49 -18.61 11.68 -12.34
N LEU A 50 -19.38 12.51 -11.64
CA LEU A 50 -18.88 13.35 -10.53
C LEU A 50 -18.55 12.50 -9.27
N ILE A 51 -19.34 11.45 -9.01
CA ILE A 51 -19.11 10.50 -7.90
C ILE A 51 -18.04 9.47 -8.28
N CYS A 52 -17.94 9.08 -9.55
CA CYS A 52 -16.93 8.15 -10.04
C CYS A 52 -15.50 8.73 -10.06
N ALA A 53 -15.36 10.06 -9.92
CA ALA A 53 -14.13 10.76 -10.26
C ALA A 53 -12.98 10.60 -9.23
N ARG A 54 -13.15 9.91 -8.09
CA ARG A 54 -12.06 9.85 -7.07
C ARG A 54 -12.04 8.65 -6.14
N MET A 55 -12.67 7.54 -6.50
CA MET A 55 -12.59 6.35 -5.64
C MET A 55 -11.23 5.66 -5.76
N ILE A 56 -10.61 5.37 -4.64
CA ILE A 56 -9.41 4.55 -4.61
C ILE A 56 -9.78 3.11 -4.99
N ARG A 57 -9.05 2.55 -5.96
CA ARG A 57 -9.24 1.20 -6.48
C ARG A 57 -8.09 0.25 -6.13
N LEU A 58 -6.92 0.82 -5.74
CA LEU A 58 -5.74 0.05 -5.37
C LEU A 58 -5.04 0.70 -4.17
N VAL A 59 -4.70 -0.10 -3.15
CA VAL A 59 -3.87 0.33 -2.03
C VAL A 59 -2.63 -0.57 -1.99
N LEU A 60 -1.46 0.04 -2.13
CA LEU A 60 -0.16 -0.62 -2.12
C LEU A 60 0.54 -0.37 -0.79
N PHE A 61 0.90 -1.42 -0.09
CA PHE A 61 1.56 -1.36 1.21
C PHE A 61 3.04 -1.75 1.10
N ASP A 62 3.92 -0.96 1.73
CA ASP A 62 5.24 -1.46 2.12
C ASP A 62 5.11 -2.43 3.31
N ILE A 63 6.17 -3.18 3.62
CA ILE A 63 6.15 -4.25 4.62
C ILE A 63 6.86 -3.83 5.90
N ASP A 64 8.18 -3.63 5.83
CA ASP A 64 9.02 -3.45 7.02
C ASP A 64 8.87 -2.04 7.62
N GLY A 65 8.27 -1.94 8.80
CA GLY A 65 7.97 -0.66 9.43
C GLY A 65 6.60 -0.08 9.07
N THR A 66 5.90 -0.67 8.11
CA THR A 66 4.54 -0.28 7.68
C THR A 66 3.50 -1.31 8.10
N LEU A 67 3.61 -2.55 7.60
CA LEU A 67 2.74 -3.66 7.98
C LEU A 67 3.25 -4.38 9.22
N VAL A 68 4.56 -4.63 9.28
CA VAL A 68 5.18 -5.41 10.36
C VAL A 68 6.53 -4.83 10.79
N ARG A 69 6.88 -5.08 12.05
CA ARG A 69 8.24 -4.98 12.58
C ARG A 69 8.72 -6.39 12.90
N THR A 70 9.72 -6.86 12.19
CA THR A 70 10.21 -8.25 12.28
C THR A 70 11.21 -8.49 13.41
N GLY A 71 11.40 -7.53 14.34
CA GLY A 71 12.38 -7.68 15.42
C GLY A 71 13.82 -7.86 14.90
N HIS A 72 14.17 -7.21 13.80
CA HIS A 72 15.46 -7.32 13.10
C HIS A 72 15.72 -8.68 12.40
N ALA A 73 14.72 -9.56 12.27
CA ALA A 73 14.92 -10.88 11.66
C ALA A 73 15.52 -10.77 10.24
N GLY A 74 15.06 -9.83 9.41
CA GLY A 74 15.62 -9.59 8.07
C GLY A 74 17.12 -9.26 8.11
N THR A 75 17.53 -8.29 8.93
CA THR A 75 18.94 -7.90 9.08
C THR A 75 19.82 -9.05 9.61
N GLN A 76 19.30 -9.81 10.57
CA GLN A 76 20.00 -10.98 11.12
C GLN A 76 20.14 -12.09 10.07
N ALA A 77 19.10 -12.32 9.25
CA ALA A 77 19.15 -13.29 8.16
C ALA A 77 20.19 -12.90 7.10
N PHE A 78 20.27 -11.62 6.73
CA PHE A 78 21.34 -11.10 5.87
C PHE A 78 22.72 -11.38 6.46
N ALA A 79 22.97 -11.00 7.72
CA ALA A 79 24.25 -11.21 8.39
C ALA A 79 24.64 -12.71 8.45
N LYS A 80 23.69 -13.60 8.81
CA LYS A 80 23.92 -15.04 8.81
C LYS A 80 24.22 -15.59 7.42
N THR A 81 23.55 -15.07 6.39
CA THR A 81 23.80 -15.48 5.00
C THR A 81 25.22 -15.09 4.56
N PHE A 82 25.64 -13.85 4.84
CA PHE A 82 26.99 -13.41 4.52
C PHE A 82 28.06 -14.25 5.25
N ALA A 83 27.82 -14.57 6.53
CA ALA A 83 28.71 -15.41 7.29
C ALA A 83 28.81 -16.85 6.74
N SER A 84 27.64 -17.47 6.46
CA SER A 84 27.61 -18.90 6.12
C SER A 84 27.93 -19.19 4.65
N GLU A 85 27.62 -18.27 3.74
CA GLU A 85 27.80 -18.51 2.30
C GLU A 85 29.04 -17.86 1.72
N PHE A 86 29.55 -16.79 2.34
CA PHE A 86 30.66 -15.99 1.82
C PHE A 86 31.82 -15.87 2.80
N ASP A 87 31.77 -16.55 3.95
CA ASP A 87 32.77 -16.51 5.03
C ASP A 87 33.08 -15.07 5.53
N LEU A 88 32.04 -14.23 5.60
CA LEU A 88 32.11 -12.82 6.00
C LEU A 88 31.21 -12.54 7.22
N PRO A 89 31.58 -12.98 8.43
CA PRO A 89 30.73 -12.89 9.63
C PRO A 89 30.39 -11.44 10.05
N HIS A 90 31.21 -10.46 9.66
CA HIS A 90 31.02 -9.03 9.99
C HIS A 90 30.63 -8.19 8.77
N GLY A 91 30.29 -8.83 7.66
CA GLY A 91 30.07 -8.17 6.37
C GLY A 91 28.90 -7.16 6.36
N ALA A 92 27.89 -7.38 7.21
CA ALA A 92 26.69 -6.53 7.27
C ALA A 92 26.80 -5.31 8.21
N GLU A 93 27.84 -5.23 9.08
CA GLU A 93 27.90 -4.24 10.17
C GLU A 93 27.90 -2.77 9.71
N ARG A 94 28.38 -2.49 8.50
CA ARG A 94 28.46 -1.14 7.94
C ARG A 94 27.32 -0.80 7.01
N MET A 95 26.38 -1.71 6.79
CA MET A 95 25.28 -1.55 5.84
C MET A 95 24.08 -0.83 6.46
N LYS A 96 23.46 0.05 5.68
CA LYS A 96 22.21 0.72 6.05
C LYS A 96 21.06 0.04 5.29
N PHE A 97 20.13 -0.54 6.02
CA PHE A 97 19.04 -1.35 5.46
C PHE A 97 17.78 -0.54 5.15
N ALA A 98 17.44 0.45 6.00
CA ALA A 98 16.17 1.16 5.93
C ALA A 98 15.89 1.76 4.55
N GLY A 99 14.72 1.45 4.00
CA GLY A 99 14.24 1.96 2.71
C GLY A 99 14.98 1.43 1.46
N ARG A 100 15.90 0.49 1.65
CA ARG A 100 16.68 -0.13 0.56
C ARG A 100 15.94 -1.37 0.02
N THR A 101 16.32 -1.78 -1.20
CA THR A 101 15.87 -3.05 -1.76
C THR A 101 16.86 -4.16 -1.44
N ASP A 102 16.37 -5.39 -1.25
CA ASP A 102 17.21 -6.55 -0.94
C ASP A 102 18.31 -6.74 -2.00
N VAL A 103 17.96 -6.62 -3.27
CA VAL A 103 18.93 -6.75 -4.39
C VAL A 103 19.99 -5.66 -4.33
N SER A 104 19.63 -4.40 -4.03
CA SER A 104 20.61 -3.31 -3.92
C SER A 104 21.55 -3.50 -2.73
N LEU A 105 21.06 -4.06 -1.62
CA LEU A 105 21.87 -4.37 -0.45
C LEU A 105 22.90 -5.48 -0.75
N VAL A 106 22.46 -6.56 -1.41
CA VAL A 106 23.35 -7.67 -1.79
C VAL A 106 24.41 -7.19 -2.78
N ARG A 107 24.03 -6.38 -3.75
CA ARG A 107 24.96 -5.79 -4.73
C ARG A 107 26.02 -4.90 -4.07
N GLU A 108 25.59 -4.03 -3.15
CA GLU A 108 26.52 -3.20 -2.38
C GLU A 108 27.51 -4.06 -1.56
N PHE A 109 26.99 -5.10 -0.91
CA PHE A 109 27.83 -6.04 -0.19
C PHE A 109 28.88 -6.71 -1.08
N PHE A 110 28.48 -7.22 -2.25
CA PHE A 110 29.41 -7.83 -3.19
C PHE A 110 30.50 -6.84 -3.65
N LYS A 111 30.13 -5.60 -3.94
CA LYS A 111 31.09 -4.53 -4.30
C LYS A 111 32.08 -4.22 -3.19
N ILE A 112 31.60 -4.08 -1.95
CA ILE A 112 32.44 -3.75 -0.78
C ILE A 112 33.48 -4.85 -0.54
N HIS A 113 33.11 -6.12 -0.76
CA HIS A 113 33.96 -7.28 -0.46
C HIS A 113 34.67 -7.86 -1.70
N GLY A 114 34.56 -7.21 -2.87
CA GLY A 114 35.21 -7.66 -4.11
C GLY A 114 34.70 -9.01 -4.62
N LEU A 115 33.43 -9.33 -4.31
CA LEU A 115 32.78 -10.54 -4.78
C LEU A 115 32.18 -10.33 -6.17
N ASP A 116 32.09 -11.40 -6.96
CA ASP A 116 31.48 -11.39 -8.27
C ASP A 116 29.96 -11.15 -8.17
N GLU A 117 29.46 -10.19 -8.97
CA GLU A 117 28.03 -9.84 -9.06
C GLU A 117 27.26 -10.75 -10.05
N SER A 118 27.65 -12.02 -10.16
CA SER A 118 26.98 -12.97 -11.06
C SER A 118 25.58 -13.35 -10.58
N PRO A 119 24.64 -13.69 -11.49
CA PRO A 119 23.33 -14.23 -11.12
C PRO A 119 23.43 -15.41 -10.15
N ALA A 120 24.41 -16.30 -10.33
CA ALA A 120 24.62 -17.46 -9.46
C ALA A 120 24.92 -17.06 -8.00
N HIS A 121 25.64 -15.97 -7.75
CA HIS A 121 25.89 -15.46 -6.41
C HIS A 121 24.63 -14.85 -5.78
N PHE A 122 23.82 -14.13 -6.57
CA PHE A 122 22.52 -13.64 -6.10
C PHE A 122 21.57 -14.80 -5.75
N ASP A 123 21.43 -15.79 -6.62
CA ASP A 123 20.60 -16.98 -6.39
C ASP A 123 21.01 -17.72 -5.12
N ARG A 124 22.32 -17.95 -4.96
CA ARG A 124 22.90 -18.57 -3.77
C ARG A 124 22.60 -17.76 -2.51
N PHE A 125 22.77 -16.42 -2.59
CA PHE A 125 22.47 -15.53 -1.46
C PHE A 125 21.00 -15.64 -1.07
N PHE A 126 20.09 -15.42 -2.02
CA PHE A 126 18.65 -15.36 -1.72
C PHE A 126 18.08 -16.71 -1.27
N ALA A 127 18.56 -17.82 -1.80
CA ALA A 127 18.20 -19.15 -1.30
C ALA A 127 18.56 -19.34 0.17
N ARG A 128 19.74 -18.88 0.59
CA ARG A 128 20.18 -18.98 1.99
C ARG A 128 19.53 -17.93 2.88
N TYR A 129 19.33 -16.72 2.37
CA TYR A 129 18.64 -15.64 3.07
C TYR A 129 17.22 -16.03 3.47
N THR A 130 16.44 -16.57 2.55
CA THR A 130 15.06 -16.99 2.82
C THR A 130 15.00 -18.14 3.83
N PHE A 131 15.96 -19.08 3.79
CA PHE A 131 16.10 -20.12 4.81
C PHE A 131 16.34 -19.53 6.22
N TRP A 132 17.31 -18.60 6.34
CA TRP A 132 17.58 -17.97 7.63
C TRP A 132 16.45 -17.07 8.10
N LEU A 133 15.79 -16.35 7.18
CA LEU A 133 14.67 -15.49 7.50
C LEU A 133 13.51 -16.27 8.14
N ASP A 134 13.12 -17.37 7.53
CA ASP A 134 12.04 -18.24 8.04
C ASP A 134 12.39 -18.79 9.44
N HIS A 135 13.62 -19.26 9.61
CA HIS A 135 14.09 -19.78 10.89
C HIS A 135 14.12 -18.71 11.99
N ILE A 136 14.64 -17.52 11.72
CA ILE A 136 14.81 -16.44 12.70
C ILE A 136 13.47 -15.80 13.08
N LEU A 137 12.52 -15.70 12.13
CA LEU A 137 11.21 -15.13 12.43
C LEU A 137 10.49 -15.88 13.55
N GLY A 138 10.65 -17.21 13.64
CA GLY A 138 10.04 -18.02 14.69
C GLY A 138 10.44 -17.61 16.11
N ASP A 139 11.66 -17.12 16.28
CA ASP A 139 12.20 -16.69 17.58
C ASP A 139 12.24 -15.17 17.76
N SER A 140 11.72 -14.39 16.78
CA SER A 140 11.79 -12.95 16.81
C SER A 140 10.69 -12.31 17.66
N ASN A 141 11.00 -11.19 18.32
CA ASN A 141 10.01 -10.35 19.04
C ASN A 141 9.29 -9.36 18.10
N GLY A 142 9.01 -9.79 16.86
CA GLY A 142 8.31 -8.96 15.90
C GLY A 142 6.79 -8.88 16.15
N HIS A 143 6.14 -7.90 15.51
CA HIS A 143 4.70 -7.70 15.63
C HIS A 143 4.16 -6.93 14.40
N ALA A 144 2.86 -7.02 14.17
CA ALA A 144 2.18 -6.14 13.22
C ALA A 144 2.18 -4.69 13.74
N CYS A 145 2.36 -3.72 12.86
CA CYS A 145 2.31 -2.31 13.23
C CYS A 145 0.90 -1.90 13.70
N PRO A 146 0.78 -0.88 14.59
CA PRO A 146 -0.51 -0.46 15.11
C PRO A 146 -1.50 -0.06 14.01
N GLY A 147 -2.75 -0.56 14.08
CA GLY A 147 -3.84 -0.24 13.16
C GLY A 147 -3.85 -1.05 11.85
N VAL A 148 -2.89 -1.94 11.61
CA VAL A 148 -2.79 -2.72 10.35
C VAL A 148 -4.00 -3.60 10.11
N PHE A 149 -4.36 -4.43 11.09
CA PHE A 149 -5.48 -5.36 10.95
C PHE A 149 -6.82 -4.64 10.83
N GLU A 150 -6.99 -3.57 11.61
CA GLU A 150 -8.18 -2.73 11.60
C GLU A 150 -8.33 -2.05 10.24
N LEU A 151 -7.29 -1.41 9.73
CA LEU A 151 -7.33 -0.71 8.45
C LEU A 151 -7.59 -1.68 7.28
N ILE A 152 -6.93 -2.85 7.25
CA ILE A 152 -7.17 -3.88 6.21
C ILE A 152 -8.63 -4.34 6.25
N ARG A 153 -9.16 -4.68 7.41
CA ARG A 153 -10.56 -5.07 7.60
C ARG A 153 -11.51 -3.97 7.12
N ASP A 154 -11.25 -2.72 7.51
CA ASP A 154 -12.12 -1.59 7.20
C ASP A 154 -12.07 -1.22 5.70
N LEU A 155 -10.90 -1.35 5.03
CA LEU A 155 -10.79 -1.24 3.58
C LEU A 155 -11.61 -2.31 2.85
N GLN A 156 -11.54 -3.55 3.31
CA GLN A 156 -12.30 -4.67 2.75
C GLN A 156 -13.80 -4.57 2.99
N ALA A 157 -14.23 -3.85 4.04
CA ALA A 157 -15.64 -3.63 4.38
C ALA A 157 -16.28 -2.43 3.65
N LEU A 158 -15.53 -1.66 2.86
CA LEU A 158 -16.09 -0.55 2.08
C LEU A 158 -17.10 -1.06 1.04
N PRO A 159 -18.11 -0.27 0.66
CA PRO A 159 -19.09 -0.65 -0.38
C PRO A 159 -18.45 -1.02 -1.73
N ASN A 160 -17.34 -0.38 -2.07
CA ASN A 160 -16.49 -0.70 -3.21
C ASN A 160 -15.06 -0.86 -2.67
N PRO A 161 -14.69 -2.05 -2.19
CA PRO A 161 -13.41 -2.26 -1.58
C PRO A 161 -12.27 -2.13 -2.61
N PRO A 162 -11.21 -1.37 -2.29
CA PRO A 162 -10.04 -1.34 -3.14
C PRO A 162 -9.33 -2.69 -3.12
N MET A 163 -8.64 -3.02 -4.19
CA MET A 163 -7.70 -4.12 -4.19
C MET A 163 -6.51 -3.78 -3.30
N LEU A 164 -6.04 -4.75 -2.52
CA LEU A 164 -4.84 -4.60 -1.70
C LEU A 164 -3.66 -5.28 -2.37
N GLY A 165 -2.54 -4.57 -2.43
CA GLY A 165 -1.30 -5.06 -3.00
C GLY A 165 -0.09 -4.63 -2.18
N LEU A 166 1.08 -5.09 -2.58
CA LEU A 166 2.36 -4.79 -1.95
C LEU A 166 3.24 -3.91 -2.84
N LEU A 167 4.05 -3.06 -2.21
CA LEU A 167 5.09 -2.30 -2.87
C LEU A 167 6.29 -2.23 -1.93
N THR A 168 7.24 -3.13 -2.11
CA THR A 168 8.30 -3.33 -1.12
C THR A 168 9.68 -3.49 -1.74
N GLY A 169 10.71 -3.16 -0.95
CA GLY A 169 12.10 -3.47 -1.26
C GLY A 169 12.50 -4.91 -0.98
N ASN A 170 11.61 -5.73 -0.44
CA ASN A 170 11.87 -7.16 -0.24
C ASN A 170 11.79 -7.93 -1.57
N ILE A 171 12.55 -9.01 -1.71
CA ILE A 171 12.25 -10.03 -2.72
C ILE A 171 10.90 -10.69 -2.40
N GLN A 172 10.20 -11.17 -3.43
CA GLN A 172 8.85 -11.71 -3.31
C GLN A 172 8.76 -12.84 -2.26
N LEU A 173 9.69 -13.79 -2.30
CA LEU A 173 9.70 -14.90 -1.33
C LEU A 173 9.98 -14.42 0.10
N GLY A 174 10.86 -13.43 0.28
CA GLY A 174 11.11 -12.81 1.59
C GLY A 174 9.87 -12.08 2.14
N ALA A 175 9.16 -11.37 1.28
CA ALA A 175 7.88 -10.73 1.59
C ALA A 175 6.81 -11.76 2.01
N GLU A 176 6.68 -12.85 1.25
CA GLU A 176 5.76 -13.95 1.55
C GLU A 176 6.05 -14.59 2.91
N ILE A 177 7.30 -14.95 3.18
CA ILE A 177 7.72 -15.56 4.47
C ILE A 177 7.34 -14.64 5.63
N LYS A 178 7.72 -13.34 5.55
CA LYS A 178 7.38 -12.37 6.59
C LYS A 178 5.87 -12.28 6.81
N LEU A 179 5.10 -12.04 5.75
CA LEU A 179 3.66 -11.80 5.88
C LEU A 179 2.87 -13.06 6.24
N ARG A 180 3.32 -14.26 5.85
CA ARG A 180 2.73 -15.52 6.32
C ARG A 180 2.92 -15.70 7.82
N HIS A 181 4.10 -15.40 8.35
CA HIS A 181 4.39 -15.47 9.78
C HIS A 181 3.43 -14.62 10.61
N TYR A 182 3.05 -13.43 10.13
CA TYR A 182 2.10 -12.53 10.81
C TYR A 182 0.63 -12.70 10.37
N GLY A 183 0.31 -13.70 9.55
CA GLY A 183 -1.07 -13.97 9.08
C GLY A 183 -1.62 -12.93 8.11
N LEU A 184 -0.76 -12.15 7.44
CA LEU A 184 -1.17 -11.05 6.58
C LEU A 184 -1.15 -11.37 5.07
N TRP A 185 -0.37 -12.38 4.62
CA TRP A 185 -0.14 -12.65 3.20
C TRP A 185 -1.40 -12.79 2.35
N GLY A 186 -2.42 -13.48 2.86
CA GLY A 186 -3.66 -13.75 2.14
C GLY A 186 -4.52 -12.52 1.80
N ASN A 187 -4.17 -11.34 2.33
CA ASN A 187 -4.89 -10.10 2.04
C ASN A 187 -4.43 -9.43 0.73
N PHE A 188 -3.28 -9.80 0.18
CA PHE A 188 -2.65 -9.11 -0.93
C PHE A 188 -2.72 -9.95 -2.21
N VAL A 189 -3.28 -9.38 -3.27
CA VAL A 189 -3.55 -10.09 -4.54
C VAL A 189 -2.37 -10.00 -5.51
N MET A 190 -1.55 -8.96 -5.38
CA MET A 190 -0.43 -8.66 -6.27
C MET A 190 0.58 -7.76 -5.55
N GLY A 191 1.74 -7.53 -6.15
CA GLY A 191 2.73 -6.60 -5.61
C GLY A 191 3.82 -6.24 -6.61
N GLY A 192 4.65 -5.26 -6.22
CA GLY A 192 5.95 -4.97 -6.78
C GLY A 192 7.02 -5.31 -5.75
N PHE A 193 8.11 -5.95 -6.17
CA PHE A 193 9.13 -6.54 -5.31
C PHE A 193 10.54 -6.21 -5.81
N ALA A 194 11.55 -6.43 -4.99
CA ALA A 194 12.95 -6.25 -5.39
C ALA A 194 13.36 -7.13 -6.58
N ASP A 195 12.66 -8.25 -6.81
CA ASP A 195 12.85 -9.10 -7.99
C ASP A 195 12.56 -8.36 -9.30
N ASP A 196 11.72 -7.35 -9.26
CA ASP A 196 11.35 -6.57 -10.45
C ASP A 196 12.43 -5.57 -10.84
N HIS A 197 13.00 -4.86 -9.85
CA HIS A 197 14.04 -3.86 -10.08
C HIS A 197 14.72 -3.45 -8.76
N GLU A 198 15.96 -2.96 -8.82
CA GLU A 198 16.67 -2.42 -7.65
C GLU A 198 16.19 -1.04 -7.21
N ASP A 199 15.71 -0.22 -8.13
CA ASP A 199 15.16 1.11 -7.84
C ASP A 199 13.67 1.00 -7.54
N ARG A 200 13.25 1.47 -6.36
CA ARG A 200 11.86 1.45 -5.90
C ARG A 200 10.88 2.17 -6.83
N ASN A 201 11.33 3.15 -7.61
CA ASN A 201 10.48 3.82 -8.58
C ASN A 201 10.01 2.85 -9.67
N TYR A 202 10.91 1.99 -10.16
CA TYR A 202 10.56 0.98 -11.16
C TYR A 202 9.79 -0.19 -10.56
N ILE A 203 10.03 -0.52 -9.29
CA ILE A 203 9.17 -1.46 -8.54
C ILE A 203 7.73 -0.92 -8.48
N ALA A 204 7.55 0.39 -8.19
CA ALA A 204 6.25 1.03 -8.21
C ALA A 204 5.59 1.00 -9.59
N ALA A 205 6.36 1.21 -10.66
CA ALA A 205 5.87 1.09 -12.04
C ALA A 205 5.41 -0.35 -12.36
N ALA A 206 6.16 -1.37 -11.90
CA ALA A 206 5.77 -2.77 -12.05
C ALA A 206 4.47 -3.09 -11.27
N ALA A 207 4.33 -2.57 -10.04
CA ALA A 207 3.11 -2.71 -9.26
C ALA A 207 1.90 -2.05 -9.95
N LEU A 208 2.05 -0.84 -10.49
CA LEU A 208 1.02 -0.14 -11.28
C LEU A 208 0.59 -0.98 -12.49
N GLU A 209 1.54 -1.50 -13.24
CA GLU A 209 1.25 -2.30 -14.43
C GLU A 209 0.52 -3.61 -14.07
N ARG A 210 0.91 -4.27 -12.99
CA ARG A 210 0.18 -5.43 -12.46
C ARG A 210 -1.22 -5.07 -12.00
N GLY A 211 -1.37 -3.92 -11.31
CA GLY A 211 -2.67 -3.39 -10.93
C GLY A 211 -3.59 -3.18 -12.12
N ARG A 212 -3.09 -2.61 -13.22
CA ARG A 212 -3.84 -2.43 -14.48
C ARG A 212 -4.26 -3.75 -15.11
N ARG A 213 -3.43 -4.79 -15.02
CA ARG A 213 -3.79 -6.13 -15.55
C ARG A 213 -4.92 -6.78 -14.77
N VAL A 214 -5.00 -6.55 -13.46
CA VAL A 214 -5.98 -7.22 -12.58
C VAL A 214 -7.27 -6.40 -12.44
N ILE A 215 -7.15 -5.07 -12.27
CA ILE A 215 -8.29 -4.16 -12.03
C ILE A 215 -8.90 -3.69 -13.36
N GLY A 216 -8.06 -3.40 -14.35
CA GLY A 216 -8.43 -2.87 -15.66
C GLY A 216 -7.44 -1.81 -16.14
N GLN A 217 -7.24 -1.71 -17.46
CA GLN A 217 -6.30 -0.77 -18.09
C GLN A 217 -6.69 0.71 -17.89
N ASP A 218 -7.92 0.96 -17.46
CA ASP A 218 -8.45 2.27 -17.11
C ASP A 218 -8.02 2.78 -15.74
N LEU A 219 -7.34 1.95 -14.92
CA LEU A 219 -6.83 2.35 -13.60
C LEU A 219 -5.92 3.58 -13.71
N GLN A 220 -6.36 4.68 -13.10
CA GLN A 220 -5.61 5.92 -13.08
C GLN A 220 -4.69 5.99 -11.85
N PRO A 221 -3.52 6.65 -11.95
CA PRO A 221 -2.61 6.81 -10.82
C PRO A 221 -3.25 7.42 -9.57
N GLN A 222 -4.19 8.37 -9.75
CA GLN A 222 -4.90 9.04 -8.66
C GLN A 222 -5.91 8.15 -7.93
N GLU A 223 -6.21 6.97 -8.47
CA GLU A 223 -7.03 5.93 -7.85
C GLU A 223 -6.20 4.93 -7.03
N ILE A 224 -4.91 5.23 -6.85
CA ILE A 224 -3.93 4.41 -6.12
C ILE A 224 -3.44 5.16 -4.89
N ILE A 225 -3.27 4.45 -3.78
CA ILE A 225 -2.57 4.94 -2.59
C ILE A 225 -1.36 4.04 -2.34
N VAL A 226 -0.20 4.66 -2.11
CA VAL A 226 1.00 3.99 -1.60
C VAL A 226 1.16 4.32 -0.12
N ILE A 227 1.27 3.31 0.73
CA ILE A 227 1.45 3.44 2.18
C ILE A 227 2.84 2.93 2.54
N GLY A 228 3.64 3.75 3.22
CA GLY A 228 4.99 3.38 3.64
C GLY A 228 5.53 4.24 4.77
N ASP A 229 6.63 3.80 5.39
CA ASP A 229 7.23 4.43 6.57
C ASP A 229 8.48 5.25 6.24
N THR A 230 8.90 5.31 4.97
CA THR A 230 10.10 6.01 4.56
C THR A 230 9.84 7.09 3.51
N ILE A 231 10.81 7.99 3.35
CA ILE A 231 10.82 8.98 2.26
C ILE A 231 10.83 8.32 0.87
N PHE A 232 11.35 7.09 0.78
CA PHE A 232 11.41 6.34 -0.49
C PHE A 232 10.03 5.88 -0.93
N ASP A 233 9.14 5.53 0.00
CA ASP A 233 7.75 5.15 -0.28
C ASP A 233 6.97 6.35 -0.84
N VAL A 234 7.10 7.51 -0.21
CA VAL A 234 6.49 8.74 -0.70
C VAL A 234 7.02 9.09 -2.10
N ARG A 235 8.32 8.94 -2.34
CA ARG A 235 8.93 9.23 -3.65
C ARG A 235 8.44 8.29 -4.74
N CYS A 236 8.44 6.98 -4.49
CA CYS A 236 8.02 6.01 -5.50
C CYS A 236 6.50 6.08 -5.75
N GLY A 237 5.67 6.39 -4.75
CA GLY A 237 4.26 6.68 -4.94
C GLY A 237 4.05 7.90 -5.85
N LYS A 238 4.74 9.00 -5.58
CA LYS A 238 4.70 10.20 -6.44
C LYS A 238 5.24 9.96 -7.85
N PHE A 239 6.27 9.12 -8.00
CA PHE A 239 6.83 8.77 -9.30
C PHE A 239 5.79 8.15 -10.24
N ILE A 240 4.90 7.32 -9.71
CA ILE A 240 3.78 6.74 -10.47
C ILE A 240 2.52 7.63 -10.47
N GLY A 241 2.55 8.82 -9.84
CA GLY A 241 1.42 9.73 -9.75
C GLY A 241 0.31 9.31 -8.79
N ALA A 242 0.59 8.35 -7.89
CA ALA A 242 -0.32 7.89 -6.85
C ALA A 242 -0.40 8.86 -5.68
N LYS A 243 -1.50 8.80 -4.91
CA LYS A 243 -1.57 9.39 -3.57
C LYS A 243 -0.64 8.63 -2.62
N THR A 244 -0.20 9.29 -1.55
CA THR A 244 0.76 8.72 -0.61
C THR A 244 0.32 8.93 0.84
N LEU A 245 0.42 7.88 1.64
CA LEU A 245 0.25 7.92 3.09
C LEU A 245 1.58 7.53 3.75
N ALA A 246 2.18 8.48 4.47
CA ALA A 246 3.39 8.24 5.23
C ALA A 246 3.06 7.91 6.68
N VAL A 247 3.62 6.81 7.21
CA VAL A 247 3.43 6.36 8.60
C VAL A 247 4.75 6.34 9.35
N ALA A 248 4.81 6.87 10.56
CA ALA A 248 6.05 6.96 11.35
C ALA A 248 6.25 5.74 12.26
N THR A 249 5.91 4.55 11.75
CA THR A 249 6.02 3.28 12.50
C THR A 249 7.32 2.52 12.24
N GLY A 250 8.20 3.01 11.38
CA GLY A 250 9.41 2.28 10.97
C GLY A 250 10.67 3.14 10.93
N GLY A 251 11.23 3.31 9.73
CA GLY A 251 12.55 3.88 9.50
C GLY A 251 12.65 5.39 9.64
N ALA A 252 11.54 6.14 9.52
CA ALA A 252 11.54 7.60 9.60
C ALA A 252 10.58 8.12 10.68
N THR A 253 10.94 9.25 11.27
CA THR A 253 10.11 9.98 12.24
C THR A 253 9.09 10.89 11.53
N LEU A 254 8.02 11.30 12.22
CA LEU A 254 7.06 12.29 11.70
C LEU A 254 7.76 13.58 11.23
N LYS A 255 8.83 14.01 11.93
CA LYS A 255 9.59 15.21 11.57
C LYS A 255 10.31 15.07 10.23
N GLU A 256 10.79 13.87 9.92
CA GLU A 256 11.47 13.56 8.67
C GLU A 256 10.47 13.29 7.51
N LEU A 257 9.28 12.77 7.81
CA LEU A 257 8.25 12.49 6.79
C LEU A 257 7.47 13.74 6.37
N LYS A 258 7.18 14.68 7.28
CA LYS A 258 6.42 15.91 6.97
C LYS A 258 6.94 16.70 5.75
N PRO A 259 8.27 16.92 5.59
CA PRO A 259 8.78 17.63 4.41
C PRO A 259 8.60 16.90 3.09
N CYS A 260 8.29 15.59 3.11
CA CYS A 260 8.09 14.80 1.89
C CYS A 260 6.78 15.13 1.18
N ALA A 261 5.88 15.91 1.83
CA ALA A 261 4.58 16.33 1.31
C ALA A 261 3.77 15.14 0.78
N ALA A 262 3.65 14.08 1.59
CA ALA A 262 2.67 13.02 1.37
C ALA A 262 1.25 13.60 1.51
N ASP A 263 0.25 12.98 0.88
CA ASP A 263 -1.15 13.40 1.01
C ASP A 263 -1.64 13.28 2.46
N TRP A 264 -1.15 12.26 3.16
CA TRP A 264 -1.36 12.08 4.60
C TRP A 264 -0.03 11.70 5.28
N THR A 265 0.17 12.21 6.50
CA THR A 265 1.32 11.85 7.35
C THR A 265 0.84 11.64 8.78
N VAL A 266 0.93 10.41 9.27
CA VAL A 266 0.41 9.99 10.58
C VAL A 266 1.47 9.27 11.40
N ALA A 267 1.27 9.17 12.73
CA ALA A 267 2.20 8.43 13.59
C ALA A 267 2.09 6.92 13.36
N ASP A 268 0.87 6.42 13.20
CA ASP A 268 0.55 5.04 12.87
C ASP A 268 -0.82 4.95 12.19
N LEU A 269 -1.21 3.74 11.75
CA LEU A 269 -2.44 3.53 11.00
C LEU A 269 -3.73 3.62 11.85
N THR A 270 -3.64 3.79 13.16
CA THR A 270 -4.82 4.05 14.00
C THR A 270 -5.35 5.47 13.85
N GLN A 271 -4.53 6.38 13.26
CA GLN A 271 -4.85 7.81 13.13
C GLN A 271 -5.53 8.17 11.79
N ILE A 272 -5.83 7.18 10.96
CA ILE A 272 -6.50 7.39 9.68
C ILE A 272 -7.53 6.28 9.44
N THR A 273 -8.63 6.62 8.80
CA THR A 273 -9.67 5.65 8.48
C THR A 273 -9.66 5.28 6.99
N ALA A 274 -10.13 4.07 6.66
CA ALA A 274 -10.32 3.62 5.28
C ALA A 274 -11.22 4.59 4.49
N ARG A 275 -12.21 5.19 5.16
CA ARG A 275 -13.15 6.14 4.56
C ARG A 275 -12.48 7.46 4.16
N GLU A 276 -11.65 8.03 5.04
CA GLU A 276 -10.89 9.26 4.75
C GLU A 276 -9.93 9.06 3.57
N MET A 277 -9.26 7.91 3.51
CA MET A 277 -8.34 7.59 2.42
C MET A 277 -9.04 7.41 1.08
N CYS A 278 -10.18 6.72 1.06
CA CYS A 278 -10.78 6.23 -0.18
C CYS A 278 -11.92 7.11 -0.70
N LEU A 279 -12.56 7.92 0.16
CA LEU A 279 -13.75 8.72 -0.15
C LEU A 279 -13.55 10.22 0.11
N GLY A 280 -12.36 10.62 0.62
CA GLY A 280 -12.00 12.01 0.96
C GLY A 280 -11.66 12.89 -0.23
#